data_ab07a60188141b132aa87683b0db0f2c
#
_entry.id   ab07a60188141b132aa87683b0db0f2c
#
_cell.length_a   1.000
_cell.length_b   1.000
_cell.length_c   1.000
_cell.angle_alpha   90.00
_cell.angle_beta   90.00
_cell.angle_gamma   90.00
#
_symmetry.space_group_name_H-M   'P 1'
#
loop_
_entity.id
_entity.type
_entity.pdbx_description
1 polymer ?
#
loop_
_entity_poly.entity_id
_entity_poly.type
_entity_poly.pdbx_seq_one_letter_code
_entity_poly.pdbx_strand_id
1 'polypeptide(L)'
;MNYLVKDFNITLTGDDVQFLFSKKRGFEKISFEQYFKDHPRTSIISEVAEEYRDIKFPQRATAKSGGYDFYSPFSFELNPGETIKIPTGIKAYMQDDEVLKIYIRSSLGFKYDVTLSNNVGIIDADYANALNEGHIWIKLINHGDKTLSINKGEAIAQGIFEKYLKADNDKPVKDERVGGIGSTNS
;
A
#
# COMPACT_ATOMS: atom_id res chain seq x y z
N MET A 1 -28.46 15.66 -14.84
CA MET A 1 -27.64 16.56 -15.68
C MET A 1 -26.98 15.68 -16.75
N ASN A 2 -27.09 16.03 -18.03
CA ASN A 2 -26.51 15.25 -19.11
C ASN A 2 -25.19 15.88 -19.57
N TYR A 3 -24.20 15.08 -19.80
CA TYR A 3 -22.87 15.52 -20.25
C TYR A 3 -22.63 15.04 -21.68
N LEU A 4 -22.26 15.93 -22.60
CA LEU A 4 -21.93 15.62 -23.98
C LEU A 4 -20.41 15.45 -24.12
N VAL A 5 -19.99 14.27 -24.53
CA VAL A 5 -18.59 14.01 -24.91
C VAL A 5 -18.46 14.30 -26.41
N LYS A 6 -17.97 15.50 -26.75
CA LYS A 6 -18.00 16.07 -28.09
C LYS A 6 -17.31 15.22 -29.17
N ASP A 7 -16.25 14.52 -28.82
CA ASP A 7 -15.44 13.77 -29.80
C ASP A 7 -16.06 12.41 -30.17
N PHE A 8 -17.08 11.93 -29.43
CA PHE A 8 -17.70 10.64 -29.66
C PHE A 8 -19.23 10.69 -29.88
N ASN A 9 -19.82 11.88 -29.85
CA ASN A 9 -21.27 12.05 -29.96
C ASN A 9 -22.11 11.22 -28.95
N ILE A 10 -21.54 11.00 -27.74
CA ILE A 10 -22.16 10.21 -26.68
C ILE A 10 -22.72 11.17 -25.63
N THR A 11 -23.98 11.02 -25.28
CA THR A 11 -24.61 11.70 -24.15
C THR A 11 -24.58 10.78 -22.93
N LEU A 12 -23.86 11.16 -21.88
CA LEU A 12 -23.81 10.45 -20.61
C LEU A 12 -24.81 11.08 -19.63
N THR A 13 -25.55 10.24 -18.91
CA THR A 13 -26.35 10.67 -17.75
C THR A 13 -25.45 10.95 -16.57
N GLY A 14 -25.96 11.60 -15.52
CA GLY A 14 -25.23 11.79 -14.27
C GLY A 14 -24.76 10.46 -13.66
N ASP A 15 -25.61 9.43 -13.77
CA ASP A 15 -25.31 8.09 -13.25
C ASP A 15 -24.22 7.37 -14.07
N ASP A 16 -24.24 7.53 -15.41
CA ASP A 16 -23.19 6.97 -16.29
C ASP A 16 -21.83 7.62 -15.98
N VAL A 17 -21.80 8.94 -15.77
CA VAL A 17 -20.59 9.67 -15.39
C VAL A 17 -20.09 9.20 -14.03
N GLN A 18 -20.98 9.04 -13.05
CA GLN A 18 -20.61 8.53 -11.73
C GLN A 18 -20.11 7.09 -11.78
N PHE A 19 -20.71 6.23 -12.62
CA PHE A 19 -20.25 4.86 -12.82
C PHE A 19 -18.86 4.81 -13.49
N LEU A 20 -18.63 5.62 -14.53
CA LEU A 20 -17.36 5.66 -15.25
C LEU A 20 -16.19 6.21 -14.41
N PHE A 21 -16.50 7.13 -13.47
CA PHE A 21 -15.48 7.77 -12.62
C PHE A 21 -15.46 7.24 -11.19
N SER A 22 -16.35 6.29 -10.81
CA SER A 22 -16.30 5.67 -9.48
C SER A 22 -15.10 4.73 -9.37
N LYS A 23 -14.01 5.21 -8.82
CA LYS A 23 -12.88 4.38 -8.40
C LYS A 23 -13.35 3.42 -7.31
N LYS A 24 -13.31 2.10 -7.56
CA LYS A 24 -13.74 1.10 -6.58
C LYS A 24 -12.61 0.71 -5.63
N ARG A 25 -11.43 0.44 -6.16
CA ARG A 25 -10.23 0.09 -5.40
C ARG A 25 -8.99 0.32 -6.23
N GLY A 26 -7.87 0.59 -5.56
CA GLY A 26 -6.59 0.79 -6.23
C GLY A 26 -5.56 1.43 -5.32
N PHE A 27 -4.55 2.00 -5.95
CA PHE A 27 -3.41 2.61 -5.30
C PHE A 27 -3.21 4.03 -5.79
N GLU A 28 -2.73 4.88 -4.89
CA GLU A 28 -2.30 6.25 -5.18
C GLU A 28 -0.96 6.51 -4.49
N LYS A 29 -0.19 7.47 -4.98
CA LYS A 29 0.94 7.99 -4.20
C LYS A 29 0.40 8.90 -3.09
N ILE A 30 1.04 8.86 -1.93
CA ILE A 30 0.86 9.91 -0.91
C ILE A 30 1.49 11.22 -1.40
N SER A 31 1.30 12.33 -0.71
CA SER A 31 1.99 13.58 -1.05
C SER A 31 3.51 13.47 -0.88
N PHE A 32 4.25 14.31 -1.58
CA PHE A 32 5.70 14.39 -1.40
C PHE A 32 6.07 14.85 0.01
N GLU A 33 5.29 15.79 0.57
CA GLU A 33 5.48 16.28 1.95
C GLU A 33 5.40 15.15 2.97
N GLN A 34 4.38 14.29 2.86
CA GLN A 34 4.22 13.15 3.75
C GLN A 34 5.33 12.12 3.54
N TYR A 35 5.71 11.84 2.29
CA TYR A 35 6.81 10.92 1.99
C TYR A 35 8.13 11.41 2.58
N PHE A 36 8.45 12.70 2.40
CA PHE A 36 9.65 13.32 2.94
C PHE A 36 9.70 13.28 4.47
N LYS A 37 8.56 13.58 5.12
CA LYS A 37 8.42 13.49 6.58
C LYS A 37 8.67 12.09 7.11
N ASP A 38 8.23 11.08 6.38
CA ASP A 38 8.33 9.67 6.75
C ASP A 38 9.66 9.04 6.32
N HIS A 39 10.51 9.75 5.56
CA HIS A 39 11.72 9.16 4.99
C HIS A 39 12.77 8.86 6.06
N PRO A 40 13.21 7.58 6.24
CA PRO A 40 14.02 7.18 7.39
C PRO A 40 15.53 7.39 7.22
N ARG A 41 16.00 7.69 5.99
CA ARG A 41 17.42 7.54 5.62
C ARG A 41 18.16 8.84 5.38
N THR A 42 17.52 9.86 4.85
CA THR A 42 18.15 11.14 4.52
C THR A 42 17.15 12.28 4.65
N SER A 43 17.66 13.45 5.02
CA SER A 43 16.92 14.72 4.99
C SER A 43 17.28 15.58 3.76
N ILE A 44 18.04 15.03 2.82
CA ILE A 44 18.42 15.73 1.58
C ILE A 44 17.24 15.67 0.61
N ILE A 45 16.57 16.80 0.45
CA ILE A 45 15.31 16.91 -0.31
C ILE A 45 15.45 16.44 -1.76
N SER A 46 16.59 16.67 -2.41
CA SER A 46 16.82 16.25 -3.80
C SER A 46 16.86 14.73 -3.95
N GLU A 47 17.50 14.02 -3.00
CA GLU A 47 17.56 12.56 -3.00
C GLU A 47 16.18 11.94 -2.78
N VAL A 48 15.44 12.46 -1.78
CA VAL A 48 14.07 12.00 -1.50
C VAL A 48 13.12 12.29 -2.67
N ALA A 49 13.27 13.44 -3.33
CA ALA A 49 12.46 13.81 -4.49
C ALA A 49 12.73 12.89 -5.70
N GLU A 50 13.97 12.43 -5.89
CA GLU A 50 14.31 11.46 -6.93
C GLU A 50 13.72 10.08 -6.60
N GLU A 51 13.85 9.61 -5.36
CA GLU A 51 13.20 8.37 -4.93
C GLU A 51 11.68 8.43 -5.13
N TYR A 52 11.05 9.53 -4.71
CA TYR A 52 9.59 9.71 -4.82
C TYR A 52 9.09 9.71 -6.27
N ARG A 53 9.82 10.33 -7.20
CA ARG A 53 9.48 10.29 -8.64
C ARG A 53 9.43 8.87 -9.17
N ASP A 54 10.39 8.05 -8.76
CA ASP A 54 10.62 6.70 -9.26
C ASP A 54 9.78 5.63 -8.54
N ILE A 55 8.98 6.00 -7.53
CA ILE A 55 8.08 5.05 -6.85
C ILE A 55 7.20 4.36 -7.88
N LYS A 56 7.29 3.03 -7.91
CA LYS A 56 6.47 2.16 -8.75
C LYS A 56 5.14 1.88 -8.06
N PHE A 57 4.05 1.98 -8.82
CA PHE A 57 2.74 1.52 -8.34
C PHE A 57 2.72 -0.01 -8.18
N PRO A 58 2.00 -0.52 -7.16
CA PRO A 58 1.81 -1.96 -7.03
C PRO A 58 1.17 -2.58 -8.27
N GLN A 59 1.74 -3.69 -8.77
CA GLN A 59 1.30 -4.35 -9.99
C GLN A 59 1.23 -5.85 -9.82
N ARG A 60 0.29 -6.49 -10.52
CA ARG A 60 0.21 -7.95 -10.59
C ARG A 60 1.27 -8.47 -11.57
N ALA A 61 2.00 -9.50 -11.17
CA ALA A 61 3.04 -10.09 -12.01
C ALA A 61 2.48 -10.74 -13.29
N THR A 62 1.28 -11.29 -13.23
CA THR A 62 0.59 -11.93 -14.38
C THR A 62 -0.90 -11.59 -14.38
N ALA A 63 -1.58 -11.84 -15.50
CA ALA A 63 -3.03 -11.64 -15.64
C ALA A 63 -3.84 -12.47 -14.61
N LYS A 64 -3.31 -13.59 -14.12
CA LYS A 64 -3.97 -14.48 -13.15
C LYS A 64 -3.42 -14.37 -11.73
N SER A 65 -2.42 -13.52 -11.47
CA SER A 65 -1.95 -13.24 -10.10
C SER A 65 -3.03 -12.53 -9.30
N GLY A 66 -3.31 -12.98 -8.08
CA GLY A 66 -4.22 -12.29 -7.15
C GLY A 66 -3.54 -11.13 -6.42
N GLY A 67 -2.21 -11.23 -6.20
CA GLY A 67 -1.43 -10.24 -5.45
C GLY A 67 -0.83 -9.15 -6.33
N TYR A 68 -0.77 -7.95 -5.78
CA TYR A 68 -0.06 -6.79 -6.32
C TYR A 68 1.29 -6.66 -5.65
N ASP A 69 2.38 -6.76 -6.40
CA ASP A 69 3.74 -6.61 -5.90
C ASP A 69 4.01 -5.17 -5.45
N PHE A 70 4.48 -4.99 -4.21
CA PHE A 70 5.00 -3.75 -3.67
C PHE A 70 6.51 -3.70 -3.83
N TYR A 71 7.04 -2.57 -4.25
CA TYR A 71 8.44 -2.40 -4.62
C TYR A 71 9.18 -1.55 -3.60
N SER A 72 10.48 -1.87 -3.39
CA SER A 72 11.34 -1.03 -2.57
C SER A 72 11.68 0.28 -3.31
N PRO A 73 11.52 1.45 -2.67
CA PRO A 73 11.90 2.72 -3.27
C PRO A 73 13.43 2.94 -3.29
N PHE A 74 14.19 2.13 -2.56
CA PHE A 74 15.65 2.22 -2.45
C PHE A 74 16.30 0.83 -2.33
N SER A 75 17.60 0.77 -2.57
CA SER A 75 18.41 -0.44 -2.35
C SER A 75 18.79 -0.56 -0.87
N PHE A 76 18.82 -1.80 -0.34
CA PHE A 76 19.25 -2.08 1.02
C PHE A 76 19.79 -3.51 1.15
N GLU A 77 20.56 -3.72 2.20
CA GLU A 77 20.92 -5.03 2.72
C GLU A 77 20.26 -5.26 4.07
N LEU A 78 19.82 -6.48 4.33
CA LEU A 78 19.20 -6.90 5.57
C LEU A 78 19.93 -8.16 6.07
N ASN A 79 20.81 -7.98 7.06
CA ASN A 79 21.59 -9.06 7.61
C ASN A 79 20.74 -9.97 8.52
N PRO A 80 21.20 -11.21 8.81
CA PRO A 80 20.58 -12.08 9.80
C PRO A 80 20.28 -11.38 11.13
N GLY A 81 19.04 -11.50 11.62
CA GLY A 81 18.54 -10.87 12.84
C GLY A 81 18.15 -9.39 12.73
N GLU A 82 18.42 -8.74 11.60
CA GLU A 82 18.09 -7.34 11.41
C GLU A 82 16.63 -7.11 11.00
N THR A 83 16.18 -5.88 11.21
CA THR A 83 14.87 -5.39 10.76
C THR A 83 15.03 -4.12 9.95
N ILE A 84 14.17 -3.94 8.94
CA ILE A 84 14.08 -2.71 8.18
C ILE A 84 12.63 -2.26 8.05
N LYS A 85 12.39 -0.94 8.16
CA LYS A 85 11.09 -0.31 7.93
C LYS A 85 11.17 0.49 6.63
N ILE A 86 10.31 0.17 5.67
CA ILE A 86 10.35 0.69 4.31
C ILE A 86 9.09 1.52 4.05
N PRO A 87 9.21 2.84 3.78
CA PRO A 87 8.12 3.69 3.34
C PRO A 87 7.83 3.40 1.87
N THR A 88 6.65 2.87 1.54
CA THR A 88 6.34 2.51 0.15
C THR A 88 6.02 3.72 -0.73
N GLY A 89 5.63 4.85 -0.13
CA GLY A 89 5.10 6.02 -0.82
C GLY A 89 3.71 5.81 -1.42
N ILE A 90 3.06 4.71 -1.08
CA ILE A 90 1.77 4.27 -1.62
C ILE A 90 0.72 4.25 -0.53
N LYS A 91 -0.49 4.65 -0.88
CA LYS A 91 -1.73 4.39 -0.16
C LYS A 91 -2.69 3.56 -1.01
N ALA A 92 -3.66 2.90 -0.37
CA ALA A 92 -4.71 2.15 -1.05
C ALA A 92 -6.06 2.76 -0.74
N TYR A 93 -6.96 2.74 -1.72
CA TYR A 93 -8.39 3.03 -1.53
C TYR A 93 -9.21 1.81 -1.95
N MET A 94 -10.33 1.58 -1.29
CA MET A 94 -11.19 0.41 -1.50
C MET A 94 -12.60 0.67 -0.97
N GLN A 95 -13.50 -0.28 -1.19
CA GLN A 95 -14.87 -0.21 -0.66
C GLN A 95 -14.89 -0.55 0.84
N ASP A 96 -15.93 -0.10 1.56
CA ASP A 96 -16.06 -0.28 3.04
C ASP A 96 -16.20 -1.75 3.49
N ASP A 97 -16.46 -2.66 2.57
CA ASP A 97 -16.54 -4.11 2.82
C ASP A 97 -15.26 -4.85 2.36
N GLU A 98 -14.19 -4.11 2.10
CA GLU A 98 -12.92 -4.63 1.60
C GLU A 98 -11.77 -4.32 2.54
N VAL A 99 -10.73 -5.12 2.45
CA VAL A 99 -9.47 -4.99 3.17
C VAL A 99 -8.33 -5.30 2.20
N LEU A 100 -7.22 -4.56 2.31
CA LEU A 100 -5.99 -4.93 1.62
C LEU A 100 -5.07 -5.65 2.63
N LYS A 101 -4.78 -6.93 2.36
CA LYS A 101 -3.84 -7.71 3.16
C LYS A 101 -2.48 -7.75 2.50
N ILE A 102 -1.44 -7.40 3.25
CA ILE A 102 -0.05 -7.40 2.79
C ILE A 102 0.66 -8.65 3.30
N TYR A 103 1.30 -9.37 2.40
CA TYR A 103 2.06 -10.59 2.65
C TYR A 103 3.50 -10.44 2.17
N ILE A 104 4.41 -11.21 2.77
CA ILE A 104 5.76 -11.36 2.23
C ILE A 104 5.71 -12.07 0.86
N ARG A 105 6.66 -11.76 -0.03
CA ARG A 105 6.81 -12.55 -1.26
C ARG A 105 7.39 -13.92 -0.95
N SER A 106 6.86 -14.95 -1.60
CA SER A 106 7.28 -16.33 -1.39
C SER A 106 8.78 -16.52 -1.57
N SER A 107 9.41 -15.86 -2.55
CA SER A 107 10.85 -15.95 -2.79
C SER A 107 11.70 -15.46 -1.61
N LEU A 108 11.25 -14.44 -0.88
CA LEU A 108 11.95 -13.89 0.29
C LEU A 108 11.78 -14.82 1.50
N GLY A 109 10.56 -15.33 1.71
CA GLY A 109 10.29 -16.30 2.77
C GLY A 109 11.08 -17.60 2.56
N PHE A 110 10.99 -18.22 1.38
CA PHE A 110 11.60 -19.53 1.11
C PHE A 110 13.12 -19.51 1.00
N LYS A 111 13.72 -18.43 0.50
CA LYS A 111 15.18 -18.37 0.26
C LYS A 111 15.99 -17.77 1.40
N TYR A 112 15.36 -16.88 2.18
CA TYR A 112 16.05 -16.05 3.17
C TYR A 112 15.40 -16.09 4.55
N ASP A 113 14.31 -16.85 4.73
CA ASP A 113 13.51 -16.86 5.98
C ASP A 113 13.11 -15.46 6.45
N VAL A 114 12.82 -14.56 5.50
CA VAL A 114 12.35 -13.19 5.77
C VAL A 114 10.84 -13.18 5.93
N THR A 115 10.36 -12.47 6.94
CA THR A 115 8.95 -12.28 7.21
C THR A 115 8.58 -10.80 7.32
N LEU A 116 7.27 -10.49 7.25
CA LEU A 116 6.77 -9.22 7.78
C LEU A 116 6.79 -9.26 9.31
N SER A 117 7.15 -8.14 9.96
CA SER A 117 7.16 -8.06 11.44
C SER A 117 5.82 -8.34 12.10
N ASN A 118 4.71 -8.10 11.39
CA ASN A 118 3.34 -8.34 11.84
C ASN A 118 2.68 -9.56 11.16
N ASN A 119 3.46 -10.42 10.53
CA ASN A 119 3.06 -11.57 9.71
C ASN A 119 2.17 -11.20 8.51
N VAL A 120 1.07 -10.48 8.74
CA VAL A 120 0.16 -9.96 7.70
C VAL A 120 -0.14 -8.50 8.04
N GLY A 121 0.10 -7.61 7.07
CA GLY A 121 -0.33 -6.21 7.18
C GLY A 121 -1.82 -6.12 6.86
N ILE A 122 -2.60 -5.49 7.74
CA ILE A 122 -4.02 -5.22 7.51
C ILE A 122 -4.18 -3.73 7.24
N ILE A 123 -4.68 -3.41 6.06
CA ILE A 123 -4.96 -2.05 5.60
C ILE A 123 -6.47 -1.94 5.43
N ASP A 124 -7.11 -1.23 6.34
CA ASP A 124 -8.55 -1.00 6.36
C ASP A 124 -8.95 0.06 5.33
N ALA A 125 -10.22 0.07 4.92
CA ALA A 125 -10.74 1.03 3.93
C ALA A 125 -10.58 2.48 4.38
N ASP A 126 -10.80 2.77 5.67
CA ASP A 126 -10.69 4.11 6.27
C ASP A 126 -9.24 4.57 6.48
N TYR A 127 -8.25 3.68 6.34
CA TYR A 127 -6.84 4.04 6.50
C TYR A 127 -6.37 5.08 5.46
N ALA A 128 -6.98 5.11 4.28
CA ALA A 128 -6.67 6.10 3.23
C ALA A 128 -6.84 7.56 3.70
N ASN A 129 -7.68 7.80 4.71
CA ASN A 129 -8.00 9.10 5.26
C ASN A 129 -7.25 9.42 6.57
N ALA A 130 -6.35 8.54 7.02
CA ALA A 130 -5.57 8.75 8.22
C ALA A 130 -4.63 9.97 8.10
N LEU A 131 -4.19 10.53 9.25
CA LEU A 131 -3.31 11.71 9.31
C LEU A 131 -1.98 11.57 8.57
N ASN A 132 -1.53 10.33 8.32
CA ASN A 132 -0.37 10.02 7.49
C ASN A 132 -0.75 9.74 6.03
N GLU A 133 -1.90 10.25 5.57
CA GLU A 133 -2.47 10.03 4.24
C GLU A 133 -2.68 8.55 3.86
N GLY A 134 -2.75 7.64 4.84
CA GLY A 134 -2.84 6.21 4.59
C GLY A 134 -1.55 5.58 4.07
N HIS A 135 -0.41 6.18 4.37
CA HIS A 135 0.91 5.71 3.92
C HIS A 135 1.19 4.28 4.38
N ILE A 136 1.29 3.35 3.44
CA ILE A 136 1.58 1.94 3.70
C ILE A 136 3.07 1.77 3.95
N TRP A 137 3.40 1.15 5.09
CA TRP A 137 4.75 0.78 5.45
C TRP A 137 4.93 -0.72 5.43
N ILE A 138 6.10 -1.18 5.01
CA ILE A 138 6.50 -2.59 5.06
C ILE A 138 7.67 -2.71 6.01
N LYS A 139 7.51 -3.52 7.07
CA LYS A 139 8.59 -3.83 8.00
C LYS A 139 8.98 -5.29 7.85
N LEU A 140 10.24 -5.54 7.48
CA LEU A 140 10.81 -6.87 7.28
C LEU A 140 11.71 -7.26 8.45
N ILE A 141 11.76 -8.56 8.73
CA ILE A 141 12.71 -9.19 9.64
C ILE A 141 13.40 -10.34 8.89
N ASN A 142 14.73 -10.41 8.97
CA ASN A 142 15.49 -11.53 8.46
C ASN A 142 15.76 -12.52 9.60
N HIS A 143 15.08 -13.67 9.59
CA HIS A 143 15.26 -14.75 10.54
C HIS A 143 16.27 -15.80 10.07
N GLY A 144 16.74 -15.70 8.82
CA GLY A 144 17.64 -16.65 8.20
C GLY A 144 19.10 -16.44 8.57
N ASP A 145 19.96 -17.14 7.87
CA ASP A 145 21.43 -17.14 8.03
C ASP A 145 22.17 -16.38 6.91
N LYS A 146 21.43 -15.85 5.93
CA LYS A 146 21.97 -15.17 4.75
C LYS A 146 21.53 -13.71 4.70
N THR A 147 22.44 -12.83 4.30
CA THR A 147 22.10 -11.44 3.99
C THR A 147 21.16 -11.38 2.78
N LEU A 148 20.02 -10.71 2.94
CA LEU A 148 19.14 -10.36 1.84
C LEU A 148 19.59 -9.03 1.24
N SER A 149 19.89 -9.00 -0.06
CA SER A 149 20.15 -7.77 -0.81
C SER A 149 18.97 -7.48 -1.73
N ILE A 150 18.46 -6.26 -1.66
CA ILE A 150 17.35 -5.75 -2.47
C ILE A 150 17.81 -4.49 -3.20
N ASN A 151 17.57 -4.45 -4.51
CA ASN A 151 17.79 -3.25 -5.31
C ASN A 151 16.54 -2.36 -5.35
N LYS A 152 16.73 -1.05 -5.54
CA LYS A 152 15.63 -0.11 -5.84
C LYS A 152 14.74 -0.66 -6.95
N GLY A 153 13.43 -0.67 -6.69
CA GLY A 153 12.43 -1.18 -7.63
C GLY A 153 12.26 -2.69 -7.68
N GLU A 154 12.93 -3.45 -6.81
CA GLU A 154 12.63 -4.87 -6.60
C GLU A 154 11.41 -5.05 -5.70
N ALA A 155 10.64 -6.10 -5.97
CA ALA A 155 9.42 -6.40 -5.23
C ALA A 155 9.75 -7.09 -3.89
N ILE A 156 9.21 -6.54 -2.80
CA ILE A 156 9.48 -6.95 -1.42
C ILE A 156 8.29 -7.60 -0.71
N ALA A 157 7.08 -7.26 -1.12
CA ALA A 157 5.84 -7.78 -0.55
C ALA A 157 4.76 -7.86 -1.64
N GLN A 158 3.61 -8.43 -1.31
CA GLN A 158 2.44 -8.45 -2.19
C GLN A 158 1.17 -8.14 -1.41
N GLY A 159 0.25 -7.38 -2.02
CA GLY A 159 -1.04 -7.03 -1.45
C GLY A 159 -2.19 -7.70 -2.18
N ILE A 160 -3.18 -8.18 -1.45
CA ILE A 160 -4.39 -8.79 -2.00
C ILE A 160 -5.60 -8.06 -1.44
N PHE A 161 -6.48 -7.56 -2.33
CA PHE A 161 -7.78 -7.04 -1.92
C PHE A 161 -8.74 -8.19 -1.69
N GLU A 162 -9.40 -8.19 -0.54
CA GLU A 162 -10.37 -9.20 -0.15
C GLU A 162 -11.62 -8.55 0.45
N LYS A 163 -12.79 -9.20 0.30
CA LYS A 163 -13.98 -8.88 1.08
C LYS A 163 -13.92 -9.57 2.44
N TYR A 164 -14.42 -8.89 3.46
CA TYR A 164 -14.53 -9.47 4.80
C TYR A 164 -15.97 -9.52 5.27
N LEU A 165 -16.25 -10.40 6.21
CA LEU A 165 -17.56 -10.56 6.84
C LEU A 165 -17.58 -9.85 8.20
N LYS A 166 -18.75 -9.31 8.56
CA LYS A 166 -19.02 -8.74 9.87
C LYS A 166 -19.85 -9.71 10.71
N ALA A 167 -19.67 -9.70 12.02
CA ALA A 167 -20.51 -10.47 12.93
C ALA A 167 -21.92 -9.88 12.99
N ASP A 168 -22.94 -10.72 13.23
CA ASP A 168 -24.36 -10.30 13.25
C ASP A 168 -24.66 -9.19 14.28
N ASN A 169 -23.90 -9.15 15.37
CA ASN A 169 -24.04 -8.16 16.45
C ASN A 169 -22.90 -7.14 16.46
N ASP A 170 -22.28 -6.88 15.29
CA ASP A 170 -21.17 -5.95 15.18
C ASP A 170 -21.57 -4.54 15.60
N LYS A 171 -20.77 -3.97 16.51
CA LYS A 171 -20.91 -2.57 16.96
C LYS A 171 -19.51 -1.98 17.07
N PRO A 172 -19.06 -1.23 16.06
CA PRO A 172 -17.75 -0.59 16.09
C PRO A 172 -17.65 0.39 17.27
N VAL A 173 -16.49 0.45 17.89
CA VAL A 173 -16.23 1.35 19.04
C VAL A 173 -16.14 2.81 18.61
N LYS A 174 -15.69 3.06 17.39
CA LYS A 174 -15.56 4.40 16.78
C LYS A 174 -16.09 4.35 15.36
N ASP A 175 -16.73 5.43 14.92
CA ASP A 175 -17.29 5.52 13.56
C ASP A 175 -16.21 5.74 12.50
N GLU A 176 -15.10 6.42 12.84
CA GLU A 176 -14.01 6.75 11.90
C GLU A 176 -12.62 6.63 12.56
N ARG A 177 -11.62 6.25 11.75
CA ARG A 177 -10.22 6.26 12.12
C ARG A 177 -9.64 7.68 12.01
N VAL A 178 -8.93 8.15 13.02
CA VAL A 178 -8.23 9.45 13.00
C VAL A 178 -6.73 9.27 12.81
N GLY A 179 -6.13 8.23 13.31
CA GLY A 179 -4.68 8.06 13.35
C GLY A 179 -4.10 7.01 12.41
N GLY A 180 -2.76 7.02 12.28
CA GLY A 180 -1.99 6.07 11.48
C GLY A 180 -1.79 4.71 12.13
N ILE A 181 -0.57 4.13 11.99
CA ILE A 181 -0.23 2.80 12.51
C ILE A 181 -0.36 2.77 14.04
N GLY A 182 -1.19 1.83 14.56
CA GLY A 182 -1.37 1.60 16.01
C GLY A 182 -2.34 2.56 16.71
N SER A 183 -3.05 3.44 16.02
CA SER A 183 -3.93 4.46 16.61
C SER A 183 -5.32 3.98 17.03
N THR A 184 -5.66 2.71 16.80
CA THR A 184 -6.99 2.16 17.18
C THR A 184 -7.15 1.97 18.69
N ASN A 185 -6.06 2.08 19.47
CA ASN A 185 -6.05 1.91 20.94
C ASN A 185 -5.93 3.23 21.71
N SER A 186 -6.04 4.39 21.08
CA SER A 186 -5.98 5.71 21.72
C SER A 186 -7.30 6.44 21.65
#